data_a17a5ade7fd7b4bd394ff9202e749f0e
#
_entry.id   a17a5ade7fd7b4bd394ff9202e749f0e
#
_cell.length_a   1.000
_cell.length_b   1.000
_cell.length_c   1.000
_cell.angle_alpha   90.00
_cell.angle_beta   90.00
_cell.angle_gamma   90.00
#
_symmetry.space_group_name_H-M   'P 1'
#
loop_
_entity.id
_entity.type
_entity.pdbx_description
1 polymer ?
#
loop_
_entity_poly.entity_id
_entity_poly.type
_entity_poly.pdbx_seq_one_letter_code
_entity_poly.pdbx_strand_id
1 'polypeptide(L)'
;MEITFTDNLTRNLIDVLKPSLSRANEIKLQIAFIKYSGFSLIENDIENCLKNRGKAEFIFGLDFRTTEPKVLKILYATAKSSSNLKLFCFSDPSTNDTPIYHPKIYIIREKGKYLISIGSSNLTYGGLKDNVEVNAIIEAAANEEIVSDIHGLYNRIKFQKSRFEPDLEYIEKYEEAYRVVRKKNIAALEEKSTKKKIRELKEKEKTLPKPKLVETELFGWQKLVYERLPQGVFRTSDMYVYEKEFQQFYPENRYITDKIRQILQQLRDLGLLKHISKNMWHRM
;
A
#
# COMPACT_ATOMS: atom_id res chain seq x y z
N MET A 1 11.09 -9.38 -14.95
CA MET A 1 10.46 -8.34 -14.09
C MET A 1 9.04 -8.09 -14.55
N GLU A 2 8.11 -8.04 -13.62
CA GLU A 2 6.71 -7.63 -13.85
C GLU A 2 6.36 -6.49 -12.89
N ILE A 3 5.64 -5.47 -13.37
CA ILE A 3 5.18 -4.36 -12.54
C ILE A 3 3.67 -4.25 -12.65
N THR A 4 2.99 -4.30 -11.50
CA THR A 4 1.54 -4.12 -11.39
C THR A 4 1.24 -3.06 -10.32
N PHE A 5 -0.03 -2.67 -10.18
CA PHE A 5 -0.44 -1.66 -9.20
C PHE A 5 -1.59 -2.16 -8.33
N THR A 6 -1.65 -1.66 -7.10
CA THR A 6 -2.78 -1.82 -6.20
C THR A 6 -3.28 -0.46 -5.72
N ASP A 7 -4.59 -0.36 -5.41
CA ASP A 7 -5.23 0.88 -4.95
C ASP A 7 -6.18 0.68 -3.76
N ASN A 8 -6.31 -0.56 -3.28
CA ASN A 8 -7.28 -1.02 -2.29
C ASN A 8 -8.76 -0.82 -2.67
N LEU A 9 -9.03 -0.27 -3.86
CA LEU A 9 -10.39 -0.16 -4.40
C LEU A 9 -10.74 -1.37 -5.28
N THR A 10 -9.78 -1.77 -6.13
CA THR A 10 -9.92 -2.90 -7.05
C THR A 10 -9.16 -4.13 -6.57
N ARG A 11 -8.02 -3.94 -5.92
CA ARG A 11 -7.15 -4.99 -5.41
C ARG A 11 -6.43 -4.53 -4.16
N ASN A 12 -6.64 -5.24 -3.05
CA ASN A 12 -6.02 -4.92 -1.77
C ASN A 12 -4.54 -5.28 -1.75
N LEU A 13 -3.72 -4.44 -1.10
CA LEU A 13 -2.29 -4.71 -0.97
C LEU A 13 -2.03 -6.02 -0.22
N ILE A 14 -2.76 -6.30 0.86
CA ILE A 14 -2.56 -7.53 1.64
C ILE A 14 -2.78 -8.79 0.82
N ASP A 15 -3.76 -8.80 -0.10
CA ASP A 15 -4.07 -9.97 -0.92
C ASP A 15 -2.95 -10.27 -1.92
N VAL A 16 -2.18 -9.23 -2.30
CA VAL A 16 -0.97 -9.36 -3.14
C VAL A 16 0.23 -9.83 -2.33
N LEU A 17 0.43 -9.28 -1.13
CA LEU A 17 1.58 -9.62 -0.29
C LEU A 17 1.47 -11.01 0.34
N LYS A 18 0.26 -11.44 0.71
CA LYS A 18 0.02 -12.65 1.53
C LYS A 18 0.59 -13.95 0.92
N PRO A 19 0.42 -14.23 -0.38
CA PRO A 19 1.00 -15.44 -0.99
C PRO A 19 2.52 -15.53 -0.87
N SER A 20 3.23 -14.40 -1.02
CA SER A 20 4.69 -14.35 -0.88
C SER A 20 5.12 -14.33 0.58
N LEU A 21 4.39 -13.63 1.47
CA LEU A 21 4.66 -13.63 2.91
C LEU A 21 4.59 -15.04 3.51
N SER A 22 3.60 -15.85 3.12
CA SER A 22 3.43 -17.21 3.63
C SER A 22 4.58 -18.17 3.27
N ARG A 23 5.38 -17.83 2.26
CA ARG A 23 6.53 -18.61 1.78
C ARG A 23 7.86 -17.89 1.95
N ALA A 24 7.85 -16.74 2.62
CA ALA A 24 9.01 -15.89 2.74
C ALA A 24 10.17 -16.54 3.48
N ASN A 25 11.37 -16.34 2.97
CA ASN A 25 12.62 -16.61 3.69
C ASN A 25 13.37 -15.32 4.09
N GLU A 26 12.93 -14.17 3.58
CA GLU A 26 13.38 -12.85 4.04
C GLU A 26 12.23 -11.85 3.92
N ILE A 27 12.03 -11.06 4.97
CA ILE A 27 11.04 -9.98 5.03
C ILE A 27 11.75 -8.71 5.49
N LYS A 28 11.72 -7.64 4.68
CA LYS A 28 12.24 -6.33 5.06
C LYS A 28 11.17 -5.27 4.87
N LEU A 29 10.89 -4.52 5.92
CA LEU A 29 9.90 -3.46 5.91
C LEU A 29 10.52 -2.13 6.36
N GLN A 30 10.35 -1.09 5.53
CA GLN A 30 10.59 0.31 5.90
C GLN A 30 9.28 1.06 5.82
N ILE A 31 8.68 1.33 6.98
CA ILE A 31 7.31 1.86 7.05
C ILE A 31 7.27 3.07 7.97
N ALA A 32 6.61 4.15 7.52
CA ALA A 32 6.49 5.38 8.30
C ALA A 32 5.88 5.14 9.68
N PHE A 33 4.80 4.35 9.76
CA PHE A 33 4.22 3.94 11.04
C PHE A 33 3.44 2.63 10.92
N ILE A 34 3.27 1.97 12.07
CA ILE A 34 2.62 0.67 12.17
C ILE A 34 1.53 0.70 13.25
N LYS A 35 0.42 0.02 12.97
CA LYS A 35 -0.63 -0.29 13.95
C LYS A 35 -0.80 -1.78 14.09
N TYR A 36 -1.22 -2.22 15.29
CA TYR A 36 -1.46 -3.64 15.54
C TYR A 36 -2.50 -4.24 14.59
N SER A 37 -3.50 -3.45 14.20
CA SER A 37 -4.51 -3.86 13.22
C SER A 37 -3.95 -4.26 11.84
N GLY A 38 -2.85 -3.67 11.41
CA GLY A 38 -2.16 -4.08 10.18
C GLY A 38 -1.13 -5.18 10.44
N PHE A 39 -0.38 -5.06 11.54
CA PHE A 39 0.63 -6.05 11.94
C PHE A 39 0.02 -7.45 12.11
N SER A 40 -1.13 -7.56 12.77
CA SER A 40 -1.82 -8.84 13.01
C SER A 40 -2.19 -9.59 11.72
N LEU A 41 -2.31 -8.91 10.57
CA LEU A 41 -2.56 -9.56 9.29
C LEU A 41 -1.37 -10.35 8.76
N ILE A 42 -0.14 -10.01 9.21
CA ILE A 42 1.11 -10.62 8.76
C ILE A 42 1.94 -11.26 9.90
N GLU A 43 1.49 -11.15 11.14
CA GLU A 43 2.20 -11.63 12.34
C GLU A 43 2.57 -13.10 12.22
N ASN A 44 1.61 -13.96 11.86
CA ASN A 44 1.85 -15.40 11.68
C ASN A 44 2.84 -15.71 10.56
N ASP A 45 2.87 -14.91 9.48
CA ASP A 45 3.81 -15.12 8.38
C ASP A 45 5.23 -14.76 8.80
N ILE A 46 5.39 -13.70 9.60
CA ILE A 46 6.68 -13.32 10.20
C ILE A 46 7.18 -14.44 11.12
N GLU A 47 6.33 -14.93 12.00
CA GLU A 47 6.68 -16.05 12.88
C GLU A 47 7.08 -17.30 12.09
N ASN A 48 6.33 -17.68 11.05
CA ASN A 48 6.63 -18.81 10.21
C ASN A 48 7.95 -18.64 9.46
N CYS A 49 8.23 -17.42 8.94
CA CYS A 49 9.51 -17.10 8.33
C CYS A 49 10.67 -17.35 9.32
N LEU A 50 10.56 -16.85 10.53
CA LEU A 50 11.60 -17.01 11.57
C LEU A 50 11.75 -18.47 12.04
N LYS A 51 10.65 -19.19 12.26
CA LYS A 51 10.65 -20.63 12.58
C LYS A 51 11.37 -21.46 11.52
N ASN A 52 11.25 -21.07 10.26
CA ASN A 52 11.92 -21.70 9.12
C ASN A 52 13.33 -21.16 8.85
N ARG A 53 13.97 -20.54 9.85
CA ARG A 53 15.32 -19.93 9.80
C ARG A 53 15.44 -18.80 8.77
N GLY A 54 14.33 -18.23 8.34
CA GLY A 54 14.32 -17.01 7.55
C GLY A 54 14.70 -15.77 8.37
N LYS A 55 14.79 -14.63 7.71
CA LYS A 55 15.19 -13.35 8.32
C LYS A 55 14.09 -12.33 8.21
N ALA A 56 13.94 -11.51 9.25
CA ALA A 56 13.01 -10.38 9.24
C ALA A 56 13.74 -9.11 9.70
N GLU A 57 13.52 -8.00 9.03
CA GLU A 57 14.09 -6.71 9.39
C GLU A 57 13.01 -5.62 9.26
N PHE A 58 12.83 -4.86 10.32
CA PHE A 58 11.82 -3.82 10.42
C PHE A 58 12.45 -2.47 10.76
N ILE A 59 12.07 -1.44 10.02
CA ILE A 59 12.43 -0.05 10.30
C ILE A 59 11.16 0.78 10.33
N PHE A 60 10.85 1.38 11.47
CA PHE A 60 9.64 2.19 11.66
C PHE A 60 9.96 3.62 12.07
N GLY A 61 9.18 4.57 11.55
CA GLY A 61 9.14 5.93 12.04
C GLY A 61 8.38 6.03 13.37
N LEU A 62 8.88 6.86 14.26
CA LEU A 62 8.23 7.19 15.53
C LEU A 62 7.71 8.62 15.57
N ASP A 63 7.92 9.37 14.49
CA ASP A 63 7.41 10.72 14.33
C ASP A 63 5.88 10.76 14.49
N PHE A 64 5.36 11.91 14.91
CA PHE A 64 3.93 12.10 15.20
C PHE A 64 3.32 11.15 16.24
N ARG A 65 4.07 10.25 16.84
CA ARG A 65 3.56 9.26 17.80
C ARG A 65 2.40 8.44 17.23
N THR A 66 2.57 7.95 15.98
CA THR A 66 1.55 7.17 15.26
C THR A 66 1.82 5.67 15.27
N THR A 67 3.07 5.25 15.42
CA THR A 67 3.46 3.85 15.61
C THR A 67 2.97 3.33 16.95
N GLU A 68 2.23 2.22 16.96
CA GLU A 68 1.68 1.66 18.22
C GLU A 68 2.75 0.95 19.04
N PRO A 69 2.96 1.36 20.32
CA PRO A 69 3.96 0.76 21.22
C PRO A 69 3.80 -0.75 21.41
N LYS A 70 2.56 -1.26 21.35
CA LYS A 70 2.26 -2.70 21.41
C LYS A 70 3.07 -3.50 20.38
N VAL A 71 3.13 -3.01 19.13
CA VAL A 71 3.85 -3.70 18.06
C VAL A 71 5.36 -3.64 18.29
N LEU A 72 5.88 -2.48 18.75
CA LEU A 72 7.30 -2.35 19.09
C LEU A 72 7.70 -3.33 20.19
N LYS A 73 6.86 -3.52 21.22
CA LYS A 73 7.10 -4.49 22.31
C LYS A 73 7.13 -5.93 21.79
N ILE A 74 6.19 -6.32 20.92
CA ILE A 74 6.15 -7.66 20.31
C ILE A 74 7.43 -7.90 19.49
N LEU A 75 7.78 -6.98 18.60
CA LEU A 75 8.95 -7.12 17.75
C LEU A 75 10.25 -7.08 18.55
N TYR A 76 10.34 -6.24 19.57
CA TYR A 76 11.47 -6.21 20.49
C TYR A 76 11.67 -7.56 21.22
N ALA A 77 10.60 -8.09 21.81
CA ALA A 77 10.64 -9.39 22.47
C ALA A 77 11.08 -10.51 21.50
N THR A 78 10.55 -10.50 20.27
CA THR A 78 10.95 -11.44 19.23
C THR A 78 12.41 -11.27 18.82
N ALA A 79 12.92 -10.03 18.69
CA ALA A 79 14.33 -9.76 18.38
C ALA A 79 15.28 -10.21 19.50
N LYS A 80 14.84 -10.21 20.76
CA LYS A 80 15.62 -10.74 21.89
C LYS A 80 15.67 -12.28 21.90
N SER A 81 14.63 -12.94 21.40
CA SER A 81 14.56 -14.40 21.32
C SER A 81 15.11 -14.98 20.01
N SER A 82 15.28 -14.17 18.97
CA SER A 82 15.74 -14.60 17.66
C SER A 82 16.72 -13.62 17.03
N SER A 83 17.95 -14.06 16.79
CA SER A 83 18.97 -13.27 16.07
C SER A 83 18.61 -12.99 14.60
N ASN A 84 17.61 -13.68 14.07
CA ASN A 84 17.12 -13.53 12.70
C ASN A 84 16.13 -12.38 12.55
N LEU A 85 15.66 -11.76 13.66
CA LEU A 85 14.84 -10.55 13.59
C LEU A 85 15.67 -9.33 14.01
N LYS A 86 15.61 -8.27 13.21
CA LYS A 86 16.19 -6.96 13.53
C LYS A 86 15.11 -5.90 13.56
N LEU A 87 15.12 -5.06 14.59
CA LEU A 87 14.21 -3.94 14.76
C LEU A 87 15.00 -2.64 14.86
N PHE A 88 14.67 -1.70 14.00
CA PHE A 88 15.21 -0.34 14.02
C PHE A 88 14.07 0.67 14.06
N CYS A 89 14.36 1.81 14.68
CA CYS A 89 13.47 2.94 14.71
C CYS A 89 14.13 4.17 14.12
N PHE A 90 13.29 5.04 13.59
CA PHE A 90 13.66 6.35 13.10
C PHE A 90 12.90 7.40 13.91
N SER A 91 13.62 8.29 14.58
CA SER A 91 13.07 9.48 15.21
C SER A 91 14.18 10.49 15.31
N ASP A 92 13.91 11.72 14.94
CA ASP A 92 14.84 12.82 15.20
C ASP A 92 14.18 13.78 16.18
N PRO A 93 14.59 13.77 17.45
CA PRO A 93 14.04 14.64 18.46
C PRO A 93 14.60 16.08 18.42
N SER A 94 15.61 16.35 17.59
CA SER A 94 16.48 17.49 17.81
C SER A 94 16.03 18.81 17.17
N THR A 95 15.18 18.82 16.16
CA THR A 95 14.73 20.07 15.52
C THR A 95 13.37 19.94 14.82
N ASN A 96 12.64 21.06 14.69
CA ASN A 96 11.43 21.15 13.89
C ASN A 96 11.69 21.11 12.37
N ASP A 97 12.95 21.08 11.95
CA ASP A 97 13.37 21.18 10.54
C ASP A 97 13.95 19.86 10.00
N THR A 98 13.86 18.76 10.75
CA THR A 98 14.38 17.47 10.28
C THR A 98 13.42 16.80 9.31
N PRO A 99 13.96 16.12 8.27
CA PRO A 99 13.13 15.36 7.34
C PRO A 99 12.33 14.27 8.06
N ILE A 100 11.02 14.24 7.81
CA ILE A 100 10.14 13.22 8.35
C ILE A 100 10.44 11.86 7.70
N TYR A 101 10.57 10.82 8.51
CA TYR A 101 10.69 9.46 8.00
C TYR A 101 9.34 8.94 7.49
N HIS A 102 9.18 8.85 6.17
CA HIS A 102 7.88 8.52 5.57
C HIS A 102 7.90 7.48 4.44
N PRO A 103 8.86 6.53 4.37
CA PRO A 103 8.84 5.46 3.38
C PRO A 103 7.75 4.43 3.67
N LYS A 104 7.31 3.71 2.63
CA LYS A 104 6.49 2.49 2.72
C LYS A 104 7.02 1.52 1.68
N ILE A 105 7.97 0.71 2.11
CA ILE A 105 8.67 -0.28 1.30
C ILE A 105 8.51 -1.65 1.96
N TYR A 106 7.98 -2.60 1.22
CA TYR A 106 7.87 -4.01 1.58
C TYR A 106 8.76 -4.79 0.62
N ILE A 107 9.73 -5.53 1.13
CA ILE A 107 10.60 -6.42 0.36
C ILE A 107 10.43 -7.82 0.92
N ILE A 108 9.91 -8.72 0.11
CA ILE A 108 9.64 -10.11 0.47
C ILE A 108 10.40 -11.00 -0.51
N ARG A 109 11.25 -11.88 0.01
CA ARG A 109 11.99 -12.86 -0.78
C ARG A 109 11.46 -14.26 -0.57
N GLU A 110 11.22 -14.97 -1.66
CA GLU A 110 10.91 -16.41 -1.66
C GLU A 110 11.68 -17.11 -2.77
N LYS A 111 12.38 -18.21 -2.46
CA LYS A 111 13.03 -19.13 -3.45
C LYS A 111 13.70 -18.41 -4.64
N GLY A 112 14.48 -17.36 -4.39
CA GLY A 112 15.21 -16.62 -5.43
C GLY A 112 14.41 -15.59 -6.22
N LYS A 113 13.15 -15.35 -5.83
CA LYS A 113 12.31 -14.26 -6.35
C LYS A 113 12.03 -13.23 -5.27
N TYR A 114 11.79 -12.03 -5.69
CA TYR A 114 11.37 -10.91 -4.85
C TYR A 114 10.00 -10.43 -5.26
N LEU A 115 9.15 -10.18 -4.27
CA LEU A 115 7.98 -9.33 -4.38
C LEU A 115 8.27 -8.07 -3.58
N ILE A 116 8.20 -6.93 -4.24
CA ILE A 116 8.51 -5.63 -3.66
C ILE A 116 7.30 -4.72 -3.86
N SER A 117 6.88 -4.05 -2.80
CA SER A 117 5.87 -3.01 -2.87
C SER A 117 6.47 -1.68 -2.43
N ILE A 118 6.26 -0.65 -3.24
CA ILE A 118 6.64 0.74 -2.94
C ILE A 118 5.43 1.62 -3.21
N GLY A 119 5.02 2.40 -2.21
CA GLY A 119 3.85 3.26 -2.39
C GLY A 119 3.43 4.04 -1.16
N SER A 120 2.13 4.20 -0.97
CA SER A 120 1.56 5.01 0.10
C SER A 120 1.11 4.20 1.33
N SER A 121 1.00 2.87 1.24
CA SER A 121 0.41 2.01 2.27
C SER A 121 1.30 1.84 3.49
N ASN A 122 0.87 2.38 4.63
CA ASN A 122 1.44 2.05 5.93
C ASN A 122 0.99 0.66 6.41
N LEU A 123 1.71 0.06 7.37
CA LEU A 123 1.34 -1.22 7.97
C LEU A 123 0.20 -1.03 8.99
N THR A 124 -0.95 -0.70 8.47
CA THR A 124 -2.23 -0.55 9.19
C THR A 124 -3.31 -1.32 8.45
N TYR A 125 -4.42 -1.65 9.12
CA TYR A 125 -5.55 -2.29 8.43
C TYR A 125 -6.04 -1.46 7.25
N GLY A 126 -6.25 -0.14 7.47
CA GLY A 126 -6.65 0.77 6.38
C GLY A 126 -5.63 0.80 5.25
N GLY A 127 -4.33 0.96 5.54
CA GLY A 127 -3.29 0.99 4.51
C GLY A 127 -3.18 -0.29 3.70
N LEU A 128 -3.50 -1.44 4.29
CA LEU A 128 -3.44 -2.73 3.62
C LEU A 128 -4.73 -3.13 2.89
N LYS A 129 -5.90 -2.56 3.28
CA LYS A 129 -7.23 -3.01 2.81
C LYS A 129 -8.20 -1.92 2.39
N ASP A 130 -8.38 -0.86 3.19
CA ASP A 130 -9.59 -0.03 3.11
C ASP A 130 -9.34 1.40 2.60
N ASN A 131 -8.15 1.97 2.89
CA ASN A 131 -7.84 3.31 2.42
C ASN A 131 -7.61 3.33 0.91
N VAL A 132 -7.89 4.45 0.28
CA VAL A 132 -7.41 4.72 -1.08
C VAL A 132 -5.89 4.90 -1.00
N GLU A 133 -5.16 3.93 -1.52
CA GLU A 133 -3.70 3.89 -1.53
C GLU A 133 -3.20 3.61 -2.95
N VAL A 134 -1.95 3.94 -3.24
CA VAL A 134 -1.33 3.57 -4.52
C VAL A 134 0.00 2.90 -4.24
N ASN A 135 0.16 1.67 -4.74
CA ASN A 135 1.40 0.92 -4.62
C ASN A 135 1.80 0.31 -5.96
N ALA A 136 3.07 0.47 -6.31
CA ALA A 136 3.71 -0.32 -7.36
C ALA A 136 4.18 -1.64 -6.75
N ILE A 137 3.80 -2.74 -7.40
CA ILE A 137 4.21 -4.10 -7.05
C ILE A 137 5.18 -4.58 -8.12
N ILE A 138 6.37 -4.93 -7.70
CA ILE A 138 7.45 -5.39 -8.57
C ILE A 138 7.74 -6.85 -8.24
N GLU A 139 7.54 -7.74 -9.20
CA GLU A 139 7.96 -9.13 -9.13
C GLU A 139 9.21 -9.31 -9.99
N ALA A 140 10.31 -9.75 -9.38
CA ALA A 140 11.60 -9.84 -10.04
C ALA A 140 12.41 -11.04 -9.56
N ALA A 141 13.26 -11.59 -10.44
CA ALA A 141 14.25 -12.58 -10.04
C ALA A 141 15.39 -11.91 -9.27
N ALA A 142 16.06 -12.66 -8.39
CA ALA A 142 17.09 -12.11 -7.49
C ALA A 142 18.30 -11.48 -8.21
N ASN A 143 18.54 -11.85 -9.47
CA ASN A 143 19.63 -11.34 -10.29
C ASN A 143 19.24 -10.14 -11.18
N GLU A 144 18.01 -9.66 -11.10
CA GLU A 144 17.58 -8.47 -11.84
C GLU A 144 18.08 -7.19 -11.18
N GLU A 145 18.52 -6.22 -11.97
CA GLU A 145 19.14 -4.96 -11.52
C GLU A 145 18.24 -4.17 -10.56
N ILE A 146 16.94 -4.14 -10.83
CA ILE A 146 15.95 -3.47 -9.99
C ILE A 146 15.98 -3.95 -8.53
N VAL A 147 16.28 -5.23 -8.29
CA VAL A 147 16.41 -5.79 -6.94
C VAL A 147 17.61 -5.18 -6.23
N SER A 148 18.74 -5.06 -6.93
CA SER A 148 19.94 -4.40 -6.41
C SER A 148 19.70 -2.93 -6.09
N ASP A 149 19.03 -2.20 -6.98
CA ASP A 149 18.73 -0.78 -6.82
C ASP A 149 17.83 -0.51 -5.60
N ILE A 150 16.79 -1.33 -5.44
CA ILE A 150 15.87 -1.20 -4.29
C ILE A 150 16.59 -1.56 -2.98
N HIS A 151 17.43 -2.58 -2.96
CA HIS A 151 18.27 -2.87 -1.79
C HIS A 151 19.26 -1.73 -1.50
N GLY A 152 19.83 -1.12 -2.52
CA GLY A 152 20.69 0.07 -2.40
C GLY A 152 19.93 1.25 -1.78
N LEU A 153 18.71 1.53 -2.26
CA LEU A 153 17.83 2.54 -1.68
C LEU A 153 17.48 2.23 -0.22
N TYR A 154 17.05 1.00 0.05
CA TYR A 154 16.73 0.52 1.38
C TYR A 154 17.89 0.74 2.36
N ASN A 155 19.11 0.38 1.94
CA ASN A 155 20.31 0.53 2.77
C ASN A 155 20.69 1.99 2.97
N ARG A 156 20.58 2.86 1.95
CA ARG A 156 20.82 4.31 2.11
C ARG A 156 19.94 4.92 3.19
N ILE A 157 18.66 4.54 3.22
CA ILE A 157 17.72 5.00 4.25
C ILE A 157 18.08 4.37 5.61
N LYS A 158 18.32 3.06 5.65
CA LYS A 158 18.66 2.32 6.87
C LYS A 158 19.85 2.89 7.62
N PHE A 159 20.89 3.32 6.90
CA PHE A 159 22.14 3.77 7.51
C PHE A 159 22.22 5.28 7.76
N GLN A 160 21.11 6.00 7.72
CA GLN A 160 21.06 7.40 8.14
C GLN A 160 21.31 7.54 9.66
N LYS A 161 21.81 8.73 10.06
CA LYS A 161 22.19 9.01 11.47
C LYS A 161 21.02 8.91 12.45
N SER A 162 19.81 9.24 12.01
CA SER A 162 18.58 9.23 12.84
C SER A 162 18.05 7.81 13.14
N ARG A 163 18.67 6.77 12.59
CA ARG A 163 18.33 5.38 12.86
C ARG A 163 18.94 4.90 14.15
N PHE A 164 18.18 4.16 14.96
CA PHE A 164 18.66 3.51 16.18
C PHE A 164 17.96 2.17 16.43
N GLU A 165 18.55 1.37 17.30
CA GLU A 165 17.95 0.14 17.82
C GLU A 165 17.29 0.46 19.15
N PRO A 166 15.94 0.33 19.27
CA PRO A 166 15.28 0.66 20.51
C PRO A 166 15.57 -0.40 21.59
N ASP A 167 15.81 0.04 22.82
CA ASP A 167 15.79 -0.81 23.99
C ASP A 167 14.42 -0.76 24.70
N LEU A 168 14.26 -1.56 25.74
CA LEU A 168 12.97 -1.63 26.45
C LEU A 168 12.65 -0.30 27.15
N GLU A 169 13.63 0.35 27.75
CA GLU A 169 13.45 1.64 28.43
C GLU A 169 12.95 2.72 27.45
N TYR A 170 13.55 2.77 26.25
CA TYR A 170 13.09 3.68 25.21
C TYR A 170 11.64 3.39 24.78
N ILE A 171 11.28 2.12 24.59
CA ILE A 171 9.93 1.72 24.18
C ILE A 171 8.90 2.10 25.26
N GLU A 172 9.24 1.96 26.53
CA GLU A 172 8.37 2.36 27.65
C GLU A 172 8.17 3.89 27.69
N LYS A 173 9.23 4.67 27.59
CA LYS A 173 9.15 6.14 27.49
C LYS A 173 8.37 6.60 26.26
N TYR A 174 8.58 5.93 25.14
CA TYR A 174 7.79 6.19 23.94
C TYR A 174 6.29 5.91 24.15
N GLU A 175 5.94 4.82 24.84
CA GLU A 175 4.55 4.49 25.15
C GLU A 175 3.90 5.54 26.03
N GLU A 176 4.61 6.07 27.02
CA GLU A 176 4.10 7.17 27.86
C GLU A 176 3.79 8.41 27.00
N ALA A 177 4.74 8.83 26.16
CA ALA A 177 4.56 9.96 25.26
C ALA A 177 3.39 9.70 24.28
N TYR A 178 3.30 8.50 23.71
CA TYR A 178 2.22 8.08 22.82
C TYR A 178 0.84 8.20 23.51
N ARG A 179 0.72 7.70 24.75
CA ARG A 179 -0.54 7.77 25.52
C ARG A 179 -0.97 9.21 25.78
N VAL A 180 -0.03 10.08 26.15
CA VAL A 180 -0.31 11.51 26.40
C VAL A 180 -0.81 12.20 25.14
N VAL A 181 -0.11 12.05 24.03
CA VAL A 181 -0.47 12.66 22.74
C VAL A 181 -1.84 12.14 22.26
N ARG A 182 -2.04 10.82 22.32
CA ARG A 182 -3.31 10.19 21.93
C ARG A 182 -4.49 10.70 22.76
N LYS A 183 -4.32 10.81 24.09
CA LYS A 183 -5.36 11.33 24.99
C LYS A 183 -5.74 12.77 24.64
N LYS A 184 -4.72 13.63 24.38
CA LYS A 184 -4.94 15.04 23.98
C LYS A 184 -5.66 15.14 22.64
N ASN A 185 -5.25 14.33 21.65
CA ASN A 185 -5.89 14.33 20.33
C ASN A 185 -7.35 13.88 20.39
N ILE A 186 -7.65 12.84 21.16
CA ILE A 186 -9.05 12.38 21.37
C ILE A 186 -9.85 13.49 22.06
N ALA A 187 -9.34 14.07 23.14
CA ALA A 187 -10.02 15.14 23.86
C ALA A 187 -10.32 16.36 22.96
N ALA A 188 -9.35 16.76 22.11
CA ALA A 188 -9.53 17.85 21.17
C ALA A 188 -10.62 17.56 20.12
N LEU A 189 -10.71 16.31 19.63
CA LEU A 189 -11.75 15.90 18.69
C LEU A 189 -13.13 15.74 19.33
N GLU A 190 -13.16 15.43 20.64
CA GLU A 190 -14.39 15.28 21.43
C GLU A 190 -14.98 16.63 21.88
N GLU A 191 -14.21 17.69 21.87
CA GLU A 191 -14.63 19.03 22.26
C GLU A 191 -15.79 19.53 21.38
N LYS A 192 -16.83 20.09 22.00
CA LYS A 192 -18.06 20.56 21.32
C LYS A 192 -17.76 21.59 20.22
N SER A 193 -16.83 22.53 20.48
CA SER A 193 -16.42 23.55 19.54
C SER A 193 -15.74 22.95 18.31
N THR A 194 -14.86 21.97 18.49
CA THR A 194 -14.16 21.23 17.41
C THR A 194 -15.14 20.40 16.60
N LYS A 195 -16.03 19.65 17.25
CA LYS A 195 -17.09 18.88 16.54
C LYS A 195 -17.98 19.78 15.70
N LYS A 196 -18.34 20.97 16.21
CA LYS A 196 -19.15 21.95 15.46
C LYS A 196 -18.41 22.41 14.19
N LYS A 197 -17.15 22.84 14.33
CA LYS A 197 -16.33 23.29 13.17
C LYS A 197 -16.13 22.21 12.13
N ILE A 198 -15.85 20.96 12.55
CA ILE A 198 -15.72 19.83 11.64
C ILE A 198 -17.03 19.54 10.89
N ARG A 199 -18.18 19.64 11.59
CA ARG A 199 -19.49 19.47 10.95
C ARG A 199 -19.76 20.57 9.91
N GLU A 200 -19.50 21.83 10.25
CA GLU A 200 -19.65 22.95 9.32
C GLU A 200 -18.77 22.78 8.09
N LEU A 201 -17.51 22.34 8.27
CA LEU A 201 -16.60 22.03 7.16
C LEU A 201 -17.16 20.93 6.24
N LYS A 202 -17.64 19.82 6.81
CA LYS A 202 -18.24 18.72 6.04
C LYS A 202 -19.50 19.14 5.28
N GLU A 203 -20.34 19.99 5.86
CA GLU A 203 -21.50 20.53 5.14
C GLU A 203 -21.06 21.42 3.96
N LYS A 204 -20.01 22.23 4.15
CA LYS A 204 -19.44 23.04 3.06
C LYS A 204 -18.88 22.16 1.94
N GLU A 205 -18.14 21.08 2.27
CA GLU A 205 -17.59 20.14 1.29
C GLU A 205 -18.66 19.53 0.37
N LYS A 206 -19.89 19.31 0.87
CA LYS A 206 -21.01 18.80 0.07
C LYS A 206 -21.46 19.78 -1.02
N THR A 207 -21.24 21.09 -0.80
CA THR A 207 -21.63 22.15 -1.73
C THR A 207 -20.55 22.51 -2.74
N LEU A 208 -19.32 22.02 -2.57
CA LEU A 208 -18.21 22.29 -3.47
C LEU A 208 -18.36 21.48 -4.77
N PRO A 209 -17.92 22.05 -5.91
CA PRO A 209 -17.96 21.35 -7.18
C PRO A 209 -17.12 20.06 -7.09
N LYS A 210 -17.67 19.00 -7.66
CA LYS A 210 -16.95 17.72 -7.78
C LYS A 210 -16.27 17.66 -9.14
N PRO A 211 -15.09 17.02 -9.23
CA PRO A 211 -14.46 16.75 -10.51
C PRO A 211 -15.44 15.99 -11.41
N LYS A 212 -15.57 16.42 -12.66
CA LYS A 212 -16.30 15.68 -13.68
C LYS A 212 -15.30 15.06 -14.62
N LEU A 213 -15.38 13.75 -14.79
CA LEU A 213 -14.58 13.08 -15.80
C LEU A 213 -15.03 13.57 -17.18
N VAL A 214 -14.06 13.95 -18.00
CA VAL A 214 -14.26 14.21 -19.42
C VAL A 214 -13.52 13.14 -20.23
N GLU A 215 -14.11 12.73 -21.36
CA GLU A 215 -13.56 11.65 -22.20
C GLU A 215 -12.12 11.93 -22.66
N THR A 216 -11.75 13.20 -22.77
CA THR A 216 -10.41 13.65 -23.14
C THR A 216 -9.33 13.33 -22.09
N GLU A 217 -9.72 13.03 -20.85
CA GLU A 217 -8.80 12.63 -19.77
C GLU A 217 -8.46 11.12 -19.79
N LEU A 218 -9.18 10.35 -20.61
CA LEU A 218 -8.86 8.93 -20.79
C LEU A 218 -7.52 8.78 -21.50
N PHE A 219 -6.70 7.85 -21.02
CA PHE A 219 -5.38 7.58 -21.58
C PHE A 219 -5.14 6.07 -21.77
N GLY A 220 -4.25 5.73 -22.71
CA GLY A 220 -3.82 4.37 -22.95
C GLY A 220 -4.99 3.41 -23.20
N TRP A 221 -5.02 2.30 -22.46
CA TRP A 221 -6.06 1.28 -22.58
C TRP A 221 -7.48 1.80 -22.38
N GLN A 222 -7.69 2.71 -21.43
CA GLN A 222 -9.03 3.26 -21.17
C GLN A 222 -9.54 4.02 -22.40
N LYS A 223 -8.70 4.87 -22.99
CA LYS A 223 -9.04 5.61 -24.21
C LYS A 223 -9.29 4.67 -25.38
N LEU A 224 -8.38 3.74 -25.62
CA LEU A 224 -8.43 2.79 -26.74
C LEU A 224 -9.73 1.95 -26.71
N VAL A 225 -10.09 1.41 -25.54
CA VAL A 225 -11.33 0.63 -25.38
C VAL A 225 -12.55 1.52 -25.48
N TYR A 226 -12.54 2.70 -24.83
CA TYR A 226 -13.68 3.62 -24.83
C TYR A 226 -14.07 4.10 -26.25
N GLU A 227 -13.08 4.42 -27.09
CA GLU A 227 -13.30 4.86 -28.47
C GLU A 227 -13.95 3.79 -29.36
N ARG A 228 -13.85 2.51 -28.97
CA ARG A 228 -14.43 1.35 -29.71
C ARG A 228 -15.72 0.84 -29.09
N LEU A 229 -16.21 1.46 -27.99
CA LEU A 229 -17.46 1.02 -27.35
C LEU A 229 -18.65 1.24 -28.29
N PRO A 230 -19.51 0.23 -28.46
CA PRO A 230 -20.82 0.41 -29.10
C PRO A 230 -21.66 1.46 -28.36
N GLN A 231 -22.55 2.12 -29.08
CA GLN A 231 -23.56 2.98 -28.47
C GLN A 231 -24.66 2.13 -27.81
N GLY A 232 -25.11 2.56 -26.63
CA GLY A 232 -26.18 1.88 -25.90
C GLY A 232 -25.73 0.59 -25.23
N VAL A 233 -26.51 -0.47 -25.32
CA VAL A 233 -26.30 -1.74 -24.65
C VAL A 233 -25.46 -2.68 -25.52
N PHE A 234 -24.42 -3.28 -24.93
CA PHE A 234 -23.52 -4.22 -25.60
C PHE A 234 -23.05 -5.33 -24.67
N ARG A 235 -22.49 -6.40 -25.24
CA ARG A 235 -21.88 -7.51 -24.49
C ARG A 235 -20.36 -7.35 -24.45
N THR A 236 -19.73 -7.90 -23.42
CA THR A 236 -18.26 -7.97 -23.33
C THR A 236 -17.65 -8.63 -24.58
N SER A 237 -18.31 -9.68 -25.13
CA SER A 237 -17.88 -10.39 -26.35
C SER A 237 -17.81 -9.49 -27.58
N ASP A 238 -18.63 -8.45 -27.64
CA ASP A 238 -18.69 -7.56 -28.81
C ASP A 238 -17.39 -6.73 -28.91
N MET A 239 -16.66 -6.59 -27.80
CA MET A 239 -15.37 -5.93 -27.76
C MET A 239 -14.20 -6.81 -28.21
N TYR A 240 -14.37 -8.14 -28.25
CA TYR A 240 -13.29 -9.05 -28.64
C TYR A 240 -12.96 -9.01 -30.12
N VAL A 241 -13.82 -8.45 -30.94
CA VAL A 241 -13.54 -8.22 -32.37
C VAL A 241 -12.34 -7.29 -32.58
N TYR A 242 -12.04 -6.44 -31.58
CA TYR A 242 -10.91 -5.52 -31.60
C TYR A 242 -9.61 -6.12 -31.03
N GLU A 243 -9.58 -7.40 -30.65
CA GLU A 243 -8.40 -8.05 -30.03
C GLU A 243 -7.13 -7.86 -30.86
N LYS A 244 -7.20 -8.10 -32.17
CA LYS A 244 -6.05 -7.95 -33.06
C LYS A 244 -5.60 -6.49 -33.21
N GLU A 245 -6.54 -5.55 -33.22
CA GLU A 245 -6.22 -4.13 -33.25
C GLU A 245 -5.54 -3.71 -31.95
N PHE A 246 -6.06 -4.09 -30.79
CA PHE A 246 -5.47 -3.76 -29.51
C PHE A 246 -4.10 -4.40 -29.30
N GLN A 247 -3.87 -5.60 -29.87
CA GLN A 247 -2.58 -6.26 -29.90
C GLN A 247 -1.50 -5.44 -30.62
N GLN A 248 -1.87 -4.67 -31.66
CA GLN A 248 -0.91 -3.81 -32.39
C GLN A 248 -0.40 -2.66 -31.52
N PHE A 249 -1.24 -2.11 -30.62
CA PHE A 249 -0.84 -1.05 -29.69
C PHE A 249 -0.05 -1.59 -28.50
N TYR A 250 -0.32 -2.84 -28.10
CA TYR A 250 0.29 -3.48 -26.93
C TYR A 250 0.77 -4.90 -27.26
N PRO A 251 1.82 -5.04 -28.09
CA PRO A 251 2.26 -6.33 -28.64
C PRO A 251 2.72 -7.32 -27.55
N GLU A 252 3.23 -6.82 -26.43
CA GLU A 252 3.68 -7.66 -25.32
C GLU A 252 2.53 -8.22 -24.44
N ASN A 253 1.30 -7.72 -24.61
CA ASN A 253 0.17 -8.18 -23.82
C ASN A 253 -0.44 -9.45 -24.46
N ARG A 254 -0.25 -10.59 -23.82
CA ARG A 254 -0.77 -11.91 -24.28
C ARG A 254 -2.22 -12.20 -23.85
N TYR A 255 -2.84 -11.31 -23.04
CA TYR A 255 -4.15 -11.51 -22.43
C TYR A 255 -5.09 -10.32 -22.74
N ILE A 256 -5.26 -10.02 -24.04
CA ILE A 256 -6.03 -8.85 -24.50
C ILE A 256 -7.49 -8.93 -24.04
N THR A 257 -8.13 -10.08 -24.12
CA THR A 257 -9.54 -10.25 -23.72
C THR A 257 -9.75 -10.02 -22.22
N ASP A 258 -8.81 -10.44 -21.38
CA ASP A 258 -8.86 -10.19 -19.93
C ASP A 258 -8.60 -8.71 -19.63
N LYS A 259 -7.69 -8.09 -20.39
CA LYS A 259 -7.45 -6.65 -20.30
C LYS A 259 -8.68 -5.83 -20.68
N ILE A 260 -9.38 -6.21 -21.74
CA ILE A 260 -10.67 -5.59 -22.12
C ILE A 260 -11.66 -5.66 -20.96
N ARG A 261 -11.84 -6.83 -20.34
CA ARG A 261 -12.75 -6.98 -19.18
C ARG A 261 -12.35 -6.07 -18.02
N GLN A 262 -11.05 -5.99 -17.71
CA GLN A 262 -10.53 -5.10 -16.68
C GLN A 262 -10.86 -3.63 -17.00
N ILE A 263 -10.65 -3.20 -18.25
CA ILE A 263 -10.91 -1.81 -18.65
C ILE A 263 -12.40 -1.49 -18.61
N LEU A 264 -13.28 -2.40 -19.03
CA LEU A 264 -14.73 -2.18 -18.91
C LEU A 264 -15.15 -1.96 -17.44
N GLN A 265 -14.55 -2.68 -16.50
CA GLN A 265 -14.79 -2.44 -15.07
C GLN A 265 -14.29 -1.06 -14.64
N GLN A 266 -13.08 -0.67 -15.06
CA GLN A 266 -12.53 0.67 -14.77
C GLN A 266 -13.43 1.78 -15.35
N LEU A 267 -13.90 1.65 -16.59
CA LEU A 267 -14.80 2.62 -17.21
C LEU A 267 -16.16 2.71 -16.48
N ARG A 268 -16.65 1.59 -15.92
CA ARG A 268 -17.82 1.59 -15.03
C ARG A 268 -17.53 2.38 -13.75
N ASP A 269 -16.40 2.15 -13.13
CA ASP A 269 -16.03 2.80 -11.87
C ASP A 269 -15.81 4.31 -12.08
N LEU A 270 -15.43 4.70 -13.29
CA LEU A 270 -15.38 6.10 -13.74
C LEU A 270 -16.77 6.68 -14.09
N GLY A 271 -17.83 5.88 -14.08
CA GLY A 271 -19.19 6.33 -14.41
C GLY A 271 -19.49 6.46 -15.92
N LEU A 272 -18.59 6.00 -16.79
CA LEU A 272 -18.77 6.02 -18.25
C LEU A 272 -19.54 4.81 -18.77
N LEU A 273 -19.62 3.75 -17.97
CA LEU A 273 -20.39 2.55 -18.25
C LEU A 273 -21.30 2.20 -17.08
N LYS A 274 -22.44 1.61 -17.38
CA LYS A 274 -23.30 0.94 -16.40
C LYS A 274 -23.28 -0.56 -16.65
N HIS A 275 -22.98 -1.36 -15.61
CA HIS A 275 -23.13 -2.80 -15.66
C HIS A 275 -24.59 -3.16 -15.49
N ILE A 276 -25.20 -3.85 -16.47
CA ILE A 276 -26.64 -4.21 -16.46
C ILE A 276 -26.82 -5.62 -15.88
N SER A 277 -26.07 -6.57 -16.41
CA SER A 277 -26.11 -7.96 -15.98
C SER A 277 -24.80 -8.66 -16.38
N LYS A 278 -24.66 -9.95 -16.09
CA LYS A 278 -23.44 -10.72 -16.43
C LYS A 278 -23.04 -10.49 -17.90
N ASN A 279 -21.84 -9.91 -18.09
CA ASN A 279 -21.25 -9.57 -19.39
C ASN A 279 -22.04 -8.55 -20.23
N MET A 280 -22.99 -7.82 -19.65
CA MET A 280 -23.76 -6.77 -20.34
C MET A 280 -23.53 -5.39 -19.74
N TRP A 281 -23.30 -4.44 -20.61
CA TRP A 281 -22.93 -3.07 -20.31
C TRP A 281 -23.80 -2.08 -21.06
N HIS A 282 -23.90 -0.88 -20.54
CA HIS A 282 -24.55 0.25 -21.21
C HIS A 282 -23.57 1.44 -21.18
N ARG A 283 -23.30 2.00 -22.36
CA ARG A 283 -22.52 3.25 -22.47
C ARG A 283 -23.41 4.40 -22.02
N MET A 284 -22.90 5.22 -21.09
CA MET A 284 -23.63 6.34 -20.47
C MET A 284 -23.58 7.58 -21.37
#